data_f18e7c27bfcbe590511a98ba872b8d46
#
_entry.id   f18e7c27bfcbe590511a98ba872b8d46
#
_cell.length_a   1.000
_cell.length_b   1.000
_cell.length_c   1.000
_cell.angle_alpha   90.00
_cell.angle_beta   90.00
_cell.angle_gamma   90.00
#
_symmetry.space_group_name_H-M   'P 1'
#
loop_
_entity.id
_entity.type
_entity.pdbx_description
1 polymer ?
#
loop_
_entity_poly.entity_id
_entity_poly.type
_entity_poly.pdbx_seq_one_letter_code
_entity_poly.pdbx_strand_id
1 'polypeptide(L)'
;PTNPVNIVGTLLSYMMFEELPLLDKSNRPLWAYEQRVHDNCERRGHYELGEFVEQWGDEGAKSGWCLFQMGCKGPFANVNCPTMKFNQGTSWPVQAGHGCMGCTEAKFFDKFANERVYVQEKEENVDEKISN
;
A
#
# COMPACT_ATOMS: atom_id res chain seq x y z
N PRO A 1 8.71 5.10 -6.29
CA PRO A 1 8.54 5.89 -5.06
C PRO A 1 8.23 5.00 -3.86
N THR A 2 8.29 5.58 -2.71
CA THR A 2 7.99 4.88 -1.47
C THR A 2 7.82 5.88 -0.33
N ASN A 3 7.55 5.38 0.86
CA ASN A 3 7.52 6.20 2.06
C ASN A 3 8.95 6.68 2.38
N PRO A 4 9.16 7.99 2.52
CA PRO A 4 10.49 8.55 2.78
C PRO A 4 11.19 7.98 4.02
N VAL A 5 10.42 7.58 5.04
CA VAL A 5 10.97 6.98 6.26
C VAL A 5 11.74 5.71 5.95
N ASN A 6 11.27 4.92 4.98
CA ASN A 6 11.94 3.68 4.58
C ASN A 6 13.31 3.95 3.97
N ILE A 7 13.42 5.01 3.17
CA ILE A 7 14.68 5.39 2.54
C ILE A 7 15.67 5.89 3.60
N VAL A 8 15.22 6.82 4.44
CA VAL A 8 16.06 7.39 5.48
C VAL A 8 16.49 6.34 6.49
N GLY A 9 15.56 5.49 6.92
CA GLY A 9 15.84 4.42 7.87
C GLY A 9 16.87 3.42 7.35
N THR A 10 16.77 3.04 6.08
CA THR A 10 17.72 2.13 5.45
C THR A 10 19.11 2.77 5.35
N LEU A 11 19.19 4.03 4.96
CA LEU A 11 20.44 4.76 4.87
C LEU A 11 21.13 4.88 6.23
N LEU A 12 20.38 5.28 7.25
CA LEU A 12 20.91 5.42 8.61
C LEU A 12 21.40 4.07 9.15
N SER A 13 20.64 3.00 8.91
CA SER A 13 21.04 1.66 9.31
C SER A 13 22.35 1.25 8.66
N TYR A 14 22.49 1.50 7.35
CA TYR A 14 23.70 1.21 6.62
C TYR A 14 24.90 2.00 7.17
N MET A 15 24.70 3.28 7.47
CA MET A 15 25.75 4.14 8.03
C MET A 15 26.20 3.70 9.41
N MET A 16 25.26 3.21 10.24
CA MET A 16 25.57 2.78 11.60
C MET A 16 26.22 1.41 11.68
N PHE A 17 25.80 0.47 10.84
CA PHE A 17 26.22 -0.92 10.92
C PHE A 17 27.08 -1.38 9.75
N GLU A 18 27.32 -0.52 8.77
CA GLU A 18 28.09 -0.79 7.56
C GLU A 18 27.62 -2.03 6.77
N GLU A 19 26.36 -2.44 6.99
CA GLU A 19 25.74 -3.56 6.30
C GLU A 19 24.34 -3.19 5.83
N LEU A 20 23.94 -3.69 4.66
CA LEU A 20 22.58 -3.57 4.21
C LEU A 20 21.68 -4.54 4.98
N PRO A 21 20.43 -4.16 5.27
CA PRO A 21 19.49 -5.11 5.86
C PRO A 21 19.17 -6.24 4.88
N LEU A 22 18.47 -7.26 5.36
CA LEU A 22 17.98 -8.32 4.48
C LEU A 22 17.05 -7.72 3.44
N LEU A 23 17.21 -8.15 2.19
CA LEU A 23 16.47 -7.62 1.04
C LEU A 23 15.52 -8.67 0.48
N ASP A 24 14.44 -8.19 -0.18
CA ASP A 24 13.53 -9.05 -0.90
C ASP A 24 14.03 -9.29 -2.34
N LYS A 25 13.20 -9.95 -3.16
CA LYS A 25 13.54 -10.28 -4.55
C LYS A 25 13.78 -9.04 -5.43
N SER A 26 13.23 -7.91 -5.03
CA SER A 26 13.36 -6.64 -5.76
C SER A 26 14.40 -5.72 -5.13
N ASN A 27 15.25 -6.27 -4.24
CA ASN A 27 16.28 -5.53 -3.51
C ASN A 27 15.73 -4.44 -2.60
N ARG A 28 14.52 -4.65 -2.06
CA ARG A 28 13.93 -3.76 -1.07
C ARG A 28 14.15 -4.32 0.33
N PRO A 29 14.36 -3.46 1.36
CA PRO A 29 14.54 -3.95 2.73
C PRO A 29 13.31 -4.72 3.22
N LEU A 30 13.51 -5.96 3.67
CA LEU A 30 12.41 -6.78 4.16
C LEU A 30 11.64 -6.13 5.29
N TRP A 31 12.33 -5.43 6.21
CA TRP A 31 11.67 -4.82 7.36
C TRP A 31 10.56 -3.85 6.95
N ALA A 32 10.66 -3.24 5.75
CA ALA A 32 9.70 -2.26 5.28
C ALA A 32 8.74 -2.82 4.23
N TYR A 33 9.10 -3.88 3.53
CA TYR A 33 8.39 -4.34 2.33
C TYR A 33 7.94 -5.80 2.40
N GLU A 34 8.05 -6.44 3.54
CA GLU A 34 7.69 -7.85 3.69
C GLU A 34 6.18 -8.08 3.61
N GLN A 35 5.39 -7.17 4.17
CA GLN A 35 3.95 -7.34 4.29
C GLN A 35 3.19 -6.45 3.32
N ARG A 36 2.00 -6.94 2.90
CA ARG A 36 1.13 -6.17 2.02
C ARG A 36 0.45 -5.05 2.78
N VAL A 37 0.21 -3.94 2.09
CA VAL A 37 -0.60 -2.83 2.60
C VAL A 37 -1.96 -3.35 3.06
N HIS A 38 -2.59 -4.18 2.23
CA HIS A 38 -3.91 -4.75 2.46
C HIS A 38 -4.02 -5.50 3.80
N ASP A 39 -2.99 -6.26 4.18
CA ASP A 39 -3.03 -7.08 5.39
C ASP A 39 -2.95 -6.26 6.68
N ASN A 40 -2.33 -5.10 6.63
CA ASN A 40 -2.16 -4.23 7.79
C ASN A 40 -3.05 -2.99 7.75
N CYS A 41 -3.90 -2.89 6.73
CA CYS A 41 -4.77 -1.75 6.55
C CYS A 41 -5.86 -1.68 7.63
N GLU A 42 -6.09 -0.48 8.15
CA GLU A 42 -7.14 -0.24 9.14
C GLU A 42 -8.54 -0.52 8.62
N ARG A 43 -8.71 -0.56 7.27
CA ARG A 43 -10.00 -0.86 6.63
C ARG A 43 -10.16 -2.32 6.22
N ARG A 44 -9.22 -3.19 6.61
CA ARG A 44 -9.25 -4.61 6.25
C ARG A 44 -10.55 -5.30 6.70
N GLY A 45 -11.04 -4.99 7.89
CA GLY A 45 -12.30 -5.55 8.40
C GLY A 45 -13.48 -5.23 7.48
N HIS A 46 -13.53 -4.03 6.94
CA HIS A 46 -14.57 -3.64 6.00
C HIS A 46 -14.48 -4.44 4.70
N TYR A 47 -13.27 -4.70 4.22
CA TYR A 47 -13.06 -5.56 3.05
C TYR A 47 -13.67 -6.95 3.27
N GLU A 48 -13.39 -7.55 4.42
CA GLU A 48 -13.89 -8.89 4.74
C GLU A 48 -15.41 -8.95 4.88
N LEU A 49 -16.02 -7.85 5.33
CA LEU A 49 -17.47 -7.76 5.49
C LEU A 49 -18.18 -7.33 4.20
N GLY A 50 -17.45 -7.06 3.13
CA GLY A 50 -18.03 -6.59 1.88
C GLY A 50 -18.49 -5.14 1.91
N GLU A 51 -17.97 -4.35 2.84
CA GLU A 51 -18.33 -2.94 3.01
C GLU A 51 -17.38 -2.06 2.21
N PHE A 52 -17.78 -1.67 1.01
CA PHE A 52 -16.93 -0.94 0.08
C PHE A 52 -17.47 0.44 -0.24
N VAL A 53 -16.55 1.39 -0.44
CA VAL A 53 -16.87 2.68 -1.03
C VAL A 53 -17.11 2.46 -2.52
N GLU A 54 -18.26 2.88 -3.03
CA GLU A 54 -18.61 2.70 -4.44
C GLU A 54 -18.47 3.98 -5.25
N GLN A 55 -18.66 5.12 -4.60
CA GLN A 55 -18.52 6.45 -5.21
C GLN A 55 -17.88 7.41 -4.22
N TRP A 56 -17.14 8.38 -4.73
CA TRP A 56 -16.56 9.42 -3.88
C TRP A 56 -17.67 10.17 -3.14
N GLY A 57 -17.55 10.21 -1.81
CA GLY A 57 -18.49 10.94 -0.97
C GLY A 57 -19.78 10.22 -0.62
N ASP A 58 -19.93 8.94 -0.96
CA ASP A 58 -21.12 8.17 -0.59
C ASP A 58 -21.13 7.82 0.91
N GLU A 59 -22.16 7.11 1.35
CA GLU A 59 -22.26 6.72 2.77
C GLU A 59 -21.10 5.82 3.20
N GLY A 60 -20.64 4.95 2.33
CA GLY A 60 -19.45 4.13 2.60
C GLY A 60 -18.22 4.98 2.82
N ALA A 61 -18.02 6.02 2.01
CA ALA A 61 -16.90 6.93 2.15
C ALA A 61 -16.95 7.67 3.49
N LYS A 62 -18.12 8.13 3.88
CA LYS A 62 -18.32 8.81 5.17
C LYS A 62 -18.10 7.88 6.35
N SER A 63 -18.40 6.59 6.18
CA SER A 63 -18.26 5.57 7.22
C SER A 63 -16.87 4.93 7.28
N GLY A 64 -15.98 5.29 6.37
CA GLY A 64 -14.62 4.77 6.37
C GLY A 64 -14.49 3.34 5.82
N TRP A 65 -15.35 2.94 4.90
CA TRP A 65 -15.35 1.60 4.32
C TRP A 65 -14.15 1.39 3.39
N CYS A 66 -13.97 0.14 2.94
CA CYS A 66 -12.83 -0.25 2.11
C CYS A 66 -12.84 0.44 0.74
N LEU A 67 -11.68 0.87 0.27
CA LEU A 67 -11.51 1.58 -0.99
C LEU A 67 -11.14 0.67 -2.17
N PHE A 68 -11.22 -0.65 -1.99
CA PHE A 68 -10.82 -1.58 -3.04
C PHE A 68 -11.59 -1.36 -4.35
N GLN A 69 -12.89 -1.14 -4.26
CA GLN A 69 -13.72 -0.90 -5.45
C GLN A 69 -13.48 0.47 -6.08
N MET A 70 -12.81 1.37 -5.36
CA MET A 70 -12.38 2.66 -5.90
C MET A 70 -10.98 2.59 -6.53
N GLY A 71 -10.41 1.40 -6.64
CA GLY A 71 -9.14 1.18 -7.30
C GLY A 71 -7.92 1.11 -6.39
N CYS A 72 -8.13 0.88 -5.10
CA CYS A 72 -7.02 0.72 -4.15
C CYS A 72 -6.13 -0.46 -4.53
N LYS A 73 -4.82 -0.24 -4.60
CA LYS A 73 -3.83 -1.25 -4.96
C LYS A 73 -3.19 -1.92 -3.75
N GLY A 74 -3.74 -1.70 -2.55
CA GLY A 74 -3.21 -2.28 -1.32
C GLY A 74 -2.96 -3.78 -1.37
N PRO A 75 -3.88 -4.61 -1.93
CA PRO A 75 -3.67 -6.05 -2.03
C PRO A 75 -2.46 -6.45 -2.88
N PHE A 76 -1.99 -5.56 -3.74
CA PHE A 76 -0.91 -5.83 -4.69
C PHE A 76 0.37 -5.07 -4.37
N ALA A 77 0.41 -4.37 -3.24
CA ALA A 77 1.55 -3.54 -2.85
C ALA A 77 2.15 -4.02 -1.53
N ASN A 78 3.45 -4.20 -1.53
CA ASN A 78 4.20 -4.58 -0.33
C ASN A 78 4.95 -3.37 0.18
N VAL A 79 4.51 -2.83 1.31
CA VAL A 79 5.16 -1.71 1.99
C VAL A 79 4.51 -1.51 3.36
N ASN A 80 5.19 -0.79 4.25
CA ASN A 80 4.74 -0.60 5.63
C ASN A 80 3.96 0.70 5.88
N CYS A 81 3.38 1.29 4.83
CA CYS A 81 2.64 2.56 4.97
C CYS A 81 1.54 2.54 6.02
N PRO A 82 0.76 1.44 6.18
CA PRO A 82 -0.26 1.41 7.24
C PRO A 82 0.30 1.60 8.65
N THR A 83 1.53 1.20 8.87
CA THR A 83 2.19 1.25 10.17
C THR A 83 3.03 2.51 10.34
N MET A 84 3.92 2.76 9.37
CA MET A 84 4.85 3.91 9.44
C MET A 84 4.18 5.23 9.11
N LYS A 85 3.23 5.21 8.19
CA LYS A 85 2.48 6.39 7.75
C LYS A 85 3.38 7.52 7.24
N PHE A 86 2.81 8.68 7.04
CA PHE A 86 3.49 9.88 6.58
C PHE A 86 3.33 10.99 7.62
N ASN A 87 4.10 12.04 7.47
CA ASN A 87 3.98 13.24 8.29
C ASN A 87 4.07 12.91 9.79
N GLN A 88 5.19 12.29 10.18
CA GLN A 88 5.47 11.86 11.55
C GLN A 88 4.45 10.84 12.09
N GLY A 89 3.97 9.97 11.22
CA GLY A 89 3.05 8.91 11.63
C GLY A 89 1.61 9.34 11.82
N THR A 90 1.23 10.51 11.30
CA THR A 90 -0.10 11.08 11.55
C THR A 90 -1.15 10.68 10.51
N SER A 91 -0.74 10.38 9.27
CA SER A 91 -1.70 10.06 8.22
C SER A 91 -1.07 9.27 7.08
N TRP A 92 -1.90 8.63 6.27
CA TRP A 92 -1.48 7.97 5.05
C TRP A 92 -2.68 7.94 4.08
N PRO A 93 -2.44 7.68 2.76
CA PRO A 93 -3.50 7.88 1.75
C PRO A 93 -4.80 7.16 2.03
N VAL A 94 -4.77 5.90 2.45
CA VAL A 94 -5.99 5.14 2.72
C VAL A 94 -6.77 5.73 3.89
N GLN A 95 -6.08 6.13 4.94
CA GLN A 95 -6.70 6.79 6.09
C GLN A 95 -7.39 8.09 5.65
N ALA A 96 -6.78 8.81 4.73
CA ALA A 96 -7.28 10.08 4.24
C ALA A 96 -8.44 9.93 3.23
N GLY A 97 -8.80 8.70 2.86
CA GLY A 97 -9.92 8.45 1.95
C GLY A 97 -9.52 8.20 0.50
N HIS A 98 -8.22 8.07 0.21
CA HIS A 98 -7.71 7.73 -1.11
C HIS A 98 -7.05 6.36 -1.06
N GLY A 99 -7.43 5.44 -1.92
CA GLY A 99 -6.82 4.11 -1.94
C GLY A 99 -5.32 4.15 -2.18
N CYS A 100 -4.62 3.07 -1.82
CA CYS A 100 -3.20 2.91 -2.12
C CYS A 100 -3.00 2.89 -3.63
N MET A 101 -2.04 3.67 -4.14
CA MET A 101 -1.77 3.72 -5.58
C MET A 101 -0.74 2.67 -6.03
N GLY A 102 -0.16 1.91 -5.10
CA GLY A 102 0.81 0.88 -5.43
C GLY A 102 2.15 1.43 -5.89
N CYS A 103 2.56 2.56 -5.36
CA CYS A 103 3.76 3.27 -5.84
C CYS A 103 5.07 2.51 -5.63
N THR A 104 5.09 1.49 -4.78
CA THR A 104 6.28 0.69 -4.50
C THR A 104 6.45 -0.49 -5.46
N GLU A 105 5.49 -0.73 -6.34
CA GLU A 105 5.51 -1.89 -7.21
C GLU A 105 6.21 -1.61 -8.54
N ALA A 106 6.73 -2.68 -9.18
CA ALA A 106 7.65 -2.58 -10.29
C ALA A 106 7.13 -1.82 -11.51
N LYS A 107 5.83 -1.86 -11.76
CA LYS A 107 5.24 -1.24 -12.94
C LYS A 107 4.46 0.03 -12.65
N PHE A 108 4.70 0.63 -11.49
CA PHE A 108 3.94 1.80 -11.06
C PHE A 108 4.02 2.96 -12.06
N PHE A 109 5.23 3.29 -12.50
CA PHE A 109 5.40 4.43 -13.39
C PHE A 109 4.75 4.21 -14.76
N ASP A 110 4.78 2.98 -15.27
CA ASP A 110 4.13 2.63 -16.51
C ASP A 110 2.60 2.78 -16.39
N LYS A 111 2.04 2.28 -15.32
CA LYS A 111 0.60 2.39 -15.06
C LYS A 111 0.18 3.85 -14.84
N PHE A 112 0.99 4.60 -14.12
CA PHE A 112 0.70 6.01 -13.84
C PHE A 112 0.71 6.84 -15.11
N ALA A 113 1.61 6.55 -16.05
CA ALA A 113 1.75 7.29 -17.29
C ALA A 113 0.72 6.90 -18.35
N ASN A 114 0.32 5.63 -18.41
CA ASN A 114 -0.44 5.08 -19.52
C ASN A 114 -1.85 4.59 -19.15
N GLU A 115 -2.13 4.41 -17.87
CA GLU A 115 -3.40 3.88 -17.38
C GLU A 115 -3.91 4.71 -16.21
N ARG A 116 -5.16 4.49 -15.86
CA ARG A 116 -5.73 5.07 -14.63
C ARG A 116 -5.19 4.31 -13.43
N VAL A 117 -4.62 5.04 -12.48
CA VAL A 117 -4.10 4.43 -11.25
C VAL A 117 -5.24 3.79 -10.43
N TYR A 118 -6.36 4.49 -10.30
CA TYR A 118 -7.49 4.02 -9.49
C TYR A 118 -8.52 3.31 -10.36
N VAL A 119 -8.12 2.20 -10.96
CA VAL A 119 -9.01 1.26 -11.64
C VAL A 119 -9.14 0.05 -10.72
N GLN A 120 -10.37 -0.40 -10.49
CA GLN A 120 -10.61 -1.58 -9.67
C GLN A 120 -9.96 -2.82 -10.29
N GLU A 121 -9.15 -3.51 -9.50
CA GLU A 121 -8.63 -4.81 -9.89
C GLU A 121 -9.69 -5.88 -9.63
N LYS A 122 -9.62 -6.98 -10.34
CA LYS A 122 -10.54 -8.09 -10.11
C LYS A 122 -10.18 -8.79 -8.81
N GLU A 123 -11.17 -9.07 -7.98
CA GLU A 123 -10.97 -9.75 -6.71
C GLU A 123 -10.26 -11.09 -6.86
N GLU A 124 -10.58 -11.81 -7.90
CA GLU A 124 -10.00 -13.12 -8.18
C GLU A 124 -8.48 -13.07 -8.37
N ASN A 125 -7.92 -11.90 -8.68
CA ASN A 125 -6.49 -11.73 -8.85
C ASN A 125 -5.76 -11.47 -7.53
N VAL A 126 -6.49 -11.15 -6.47
CA VAL A 126 -5.89 -10.85 -5.17
C VAL A 126 -5.17 -12.07 -4.61
N ASP A 127 -5.85 -13.21 -4.57
CA ASP A 127 -5.29 -14.44 -4.02
C ASP A 127 -4.15 -15.00 -4.87
N GLU A 128 -4.24 -14.89 -6.19
CA GLU A 128 -3.18 -15.33 -7.10
C GLU A 128 -1.89 -14.55 -6.88
N LYS A 129 -1.98 -13.23 -6.68
CA LYS A 129 -0.79 -12.39 -6.46
C LYS A 129 -0.21 -12.58 -5.06
N ILE A 130 -1.03 -12.96 -4.10
CA ILE A 130 -0.60 -13.27 -2.74
C ILE A 130 0.21 -14.57 -2.70
N SER A 131 -0.17 -15.55 -3.52
CA SER A 131 0.46 -16.86 -3.55
C SER A 131 1.90 -16.85 -4.08
N ASN A 132 2.27 -15.78 -4.72
CA ASN A 132 3.59 -15.60 -5.31
C ASN A 132 4.45 -14.68 -4.48
#